data_368e2c6b71c21dcbfde0edf1aa0fd3a6
#
_entry.id   368e2c6b71c21dcbfde0edf1aa0fd3a6
#
_cell.length_a   1.000
_cell.length_b   1.000
_cell.length_c   1.000
_cell.angle_alpha   90.00
_cell.angle_beta   90.00
_cell.angle_gamma   90.00
#
_symmetry.space_group_name_H-M   'P 1'
#
loop_
_entity.id
_entity.type
_entity.pdbx_description
1 polymer ?
#
loop_
_entity_poly.entity_id
_entity_poly.type
_entity_poly.pdbx_seq_one_letter_code
_entity_poly.pdbx_strand_id
1 'polypeptide(L)'
;MRKSIIECGDHQVSLYLPDGAEGSVPMVYSCMFGDEAEETAEWLFEKEGPAARALFAAISGGNWDDQLSPWPAPRAFKGGNDFGGGAAGFLEELTGGIMPETEKAAAVMGVTPEYSAIAGYSLAGLFAVYAVLASDAFRRGASASGSLWFDGFTDHMEKWSGTAPEKFYFSLGNKEKNTKNQRMATVEERTLKAETMMRGFGAETVFESNEGGHFSEPERRTAKGIRWMLG
;
A
#
# COMPACT_ATOMS: atom_id res chain seq x y z
N MET A 1 0.53 22.43 -1.92
CA MET A 1 0.76 21.21 -1.10
C MET A 1 1.85 21.49 -0.09
N ARG A 2 1.60 21.23 1.20
CA ARG A 2 2.58 21.34 2.31
C ARG A 2 3.32 20.03 2.44
N LYS A 3 4.64 20.07 2.70
CA LYS A 3 5.51 18.91 2.87
C LYS A 3 6.24 18.98 4.21
N SER A 4 6.38 17.85 4.88
CA SER A 4 7.22 17.66 6.06
C SER A 4 7.95 16.33 5.94
N ILE A 5 9.12 16.21 6.55
CA ILE A 5 9.89 14.97 6.55
C ILE A 5 10.25 14.66 7.99
N ILE A 6 10.08 13.43 8.42
CA ILE A 6 10.50 12.92 9.73
C ILE A 6 11.35 11.67 9.57
N GLU A 7 12.28 11.46 10.49
CA GLU A 7 13.10 10.26 10.58
C GLU A 7 12.56 9.35 11.67
N CYS A 8 12.33 8.08 11.34
CA CYS A 8 11.82 7.06 12.27
C CYS A 8 12.69 5.81 12.18
N GLY A 9 13.72 5.71 13.03
CA GLY A 9 14.68 4.61 12.96
C GLY A 9 15.42 4.58 11.64
N ASP A 10 15.34 3.45 10.93
CA ASP A 10 15.95 3.26 9.61
C ASP A 10 15.04 3.75 8.45
N HIS A 11 13.92 4.39 8.80
CA HIS A 11 12.94 4.88 7.83
C HIS A 11 12.86 6.40 7.81
N GLN A 12 12.65 6.95 6.61
CA GLN A 12 12.26 8.33 6.42
C GLN A 12 10.80 8.38 5.97
N VAL A 13 10.00 9.24 6.60
CA VAL A 13 8.59 9.44 6.24
C VAL A 13 8.41 10.84 5.67
N SER A 14 8.05 10.91 4.40
CA SER A 14 7.68 12.15 3.72
C SER A 14 6.17 12.34 3.82
N LEU A 15 5.75 13.43 4.46
CA LEU A 15 4.36 13.78 4.68
C LEU A 15 3.92 14.83 3.67
N TYR A 16 2.83 14.57 2.97
CA TYR A 16 2.23 15.47 1.99
C TYR A 16 0.79 15.78 2.39
N LEU A 17 0.47 17.07 2.50
CA LEU A 17 -0.84 17.55 2.90
C LEU A 17 -1.31 18.63 1.93
N PRO A 18 -2.50 18.55 1.34
CA PRO A 18 -3.04 19.59 0.48
C PRO A 18 -3.15 20.93 1.19
N ASP A 19 -3.00 22.03 0.45
CA ASP A 19 -3.23 23.36 0.99
C ASP A 19 -4.68 23.51 1.41
N GLY A 20 -4.91 24.08 2.59
CA GLY A 20 -6.25 24.25 3.15
C GLY A 20 -6.85 23.01 3.86
N ALA A 21 -6.17 21.85 3.88
CA ALA A 21 -6.60 20.73 4.71
C ALA A 21 -6.44 21.05 6.20
N GLU A 22 -7.49 20.84 6.98
CA GLU A 22 -7.59 21.16 8.40
C GLU A 22 -8.40 20.10 9.16
N GLY A 23 -8.23 20.04 10.48
CA GLY A 23 -9.03 19.22 11.38
C GLY A 23 -8.74 17.74 11.27
N SER A 24 -9.78 16.90 11.29
CA SER A 24 -9.62 15.45 11.21
C SER A 24 -9.58 14.98 9.75
N VAL A 25 -8.54 14.25 9.36
CA VAL A 25 -8.29 13.83 7.99
C VAL A 25 -7.91 12.35 7.91
N PRO A 26 -8.25 11.64 6.82
CA PRO A 26 -7.68 10.31 6.56
C PRO A 26 -6.15 10.39 6.47
N MET A 27 -5.47 9.41 7.09
CA MET A 27 -4.02 9.26 6.98
C MET A 27 -3.70 8.03 6.14
N VAL A 28 -3.01 8.22 5.01
CA VAL A 28 -2.66 7.15 4.08
C VAL A 28 -1.17 6.87 4.16
N TYR A 29 -0.82 5.66 4.55
CA TYR A 29 0.56 5.17 4.64
C TYR A 29 0.89 4.36 3.39
N SER A 30 2.08 4.57 2.82
CA SER A 30 2.56 3.80 1.66
C SER A 30 4.08 3.62 1.72
N CYS A 31 4.54 2.38 1.61
CA CYS A 31 5.96 2.11 1.40
C CYS A 31 6.30 2.35 -0.07
N MET A 32 7.33 3.18 -0.34
CA MET A 32 7.75 3.50 -1.69
C MET A 32 9.18 4.05 -1.72
N PHE A 33 9.77 4.13 -2.90
CA PHE A 33 11.06 4.80 -3.05
C PHE A 33 10.88 6.31 -2.95
N GLY A 34 11.91 7.00 -2.42
CA GLY A 34 11.78 8.41 -2.04
C GLY A 34 11.47 9.37 -3.18
N ASP A 35 11.91 9.07 -4.40
CA ASP A 35 11.68 9.85 -5.61
C ASP A 35 10.26 9.69 -6.21
N GLU A 36 9.57 8.56 -5.92
CA GLU A 36 8.20 8.30 -6.37
C GLU A 36 7.12 9.01 -5.52
N ALA A 37 7.48 9.41 -4.30
CA ALA A 37 6.53 9.90 -3.31
C ALA A 37 5.88 11.23 -3.71
N GLU A 38 6.67 12.18 -4.23
CA GLU A 38 6.20 13.50 -4.62
C GLU A 38 5.29 13.43 -5.84
N GLU A 39 5.66 12.64 -6.86
CA GLU A 39 4.83 12.44 -8.04
C GLU A 39 3.50 11.74 -7.68
N THR A 40 3.55 10.73 -6.79
CA THR A 40 2.33 10.09 -6.28
C THR A 40 1.42 11.10 -5.57
N ALA A 41 1.97 11.98 -4.74
CA ALA A 41 1.22 13.02 -4.05
C ALA A 41 0.61 14.04 -5.02
N GLU A 42 1.33 14.43 -6.07
CA GLU A 42 0.82 15.31 -7.12
C GLU A 42 -0.39 14.68 -7.83
N TRP A 43 -0.27 13.44 -8.28
CA TRP A 43 -1.39 12.70 -8.87
C TRP A 43 -2.56 12.52 -7.90
N LEU A 44 -2.28 12.30 -6.61
CA LEU A 44 -3.30 12.11 -5.59
C LEU A 44 -4.15 13.37 -5.40
N PHE A 45 -3.51 14.53 -5.35
CA PHE A 45 -4.15 15.81 -5.04
C PHE A 45 -4.55 16.64 -6.27
N GLU A 46 -4.31 16.13 -7.48
CA GLU A 46 -4.66 16.80 -8.74
C GLU A 46 -6.16 17.13 -8.86
N LYS A 47 -7.02 16.30 -8.26
CA LYS A 47 -8.48 16.43 -8.36
C LYS A 47 -9.12 16.71 -7.02
N GLU A 48 -10.17 17.52 -7.04
CA GLU A 48 -11.05 17.68 -5.89
C GLU A 48 -11.71 16.35 -5.49
N GLY A 49 -12.05 16.21 -4.22
CA GLY A 49 -12.70 15.03 -3.66
C GLY A 49 -12.15 14.65 -2.29
N PRO A 50 -12.52 13.48 -1.75
CA PRO A 50 -12.09 13.04 -0.42
C PRO A 50 -10.55 13.02 -0.24
N ALA A 51 -9.80 12.69 -1.29
CA ALA A 51 -8.33 12.70 -1.27
C ALA A 51 -7.75 14.12 -1.10
N ALA A 52 -8.46 15.16 -1.52
CA ALA A 52 -8.00 16.55 -1.40
C ALA A 52 -7.86 17.05 0.05
N ARG A 53 -8.22 16.24 1.05
CA ARG A 53 -8.00 16.54 2.46
C ARG A 53 -7.20 15.49 3.21
N ALA A 54 -6.77 14.41 2.55
CA ALA A 54 -6.01 13.34 3.19
C ALA A 54 -4.55 13.77 3.43
N LEU A 55 -3.94 13.26 4.50
CA LEU A 55 -2.49 13.26 4.67
C LEU A 55 -1.92 12.01 4.02
N PHE A 56 -0.97 12.16 3.11
CA PHE A 56 -0.24 11.08 2.50
C PHE A 56 1.15 10.96 3.14
N ALA A 57 1.44 9.81 3.75
CA ALA A 57 2.69 9.47 4.42
C ALA A 57 3.44 8.40 3.62
N ALA A 58 4.45 8.82 2.88
CA ALA A 58 5.32 7.96 2.09
C ALA A 58 6.52 7.52 2.93
N ILE A 59 6.67 6.21 3.13
CA ILE A 59 7.70 5.58 3.96
C ILE A 59 8.77 5.02 3.04
N SER A 60 10.00 5.48 3.19
CA SER A 60 11.18 4.97 2.48
C SER A 60 12.24 4.49 3.46
N GLY A 61 13.20 3.70 2.98
CA GLY A 61 14.25 3.10 3.81
C GLY A 61 13.98 1.63 4.16
N GLY A 62 14.82 1.09 5.04
CA GLY A 62 14.78 -0.31 5.43
C GLY A 62 15.16 -1.30 4.31
N ASN A 63 14.94 -2.58 4.55
CA ASN A 63 15.19 -3.65 3.58
C ASN A 63 13.89 -4.05 2.88
N TRP A 64 13.68 -3.55 1.65
CA TRP A 64 12.46 -3.74 0.85
C TRP A 64 12.03 -5.20 0.72
N ASP A 65 12.96 -6.11 0.33
CA ASP A 65 12.66 -7.51 0.08
C ASP A 65 12.38 -8.30 1.37
N ASP A 66 12.87 -7.82 2.51
CA ASP A 66 12.62 -8.41 3.82
C ASP A 66 11.32 -7.86 4.43
N GLN A 67 11.28 -6.57 4.70
CA GLN A 67 10.21 -5.94 5.48
C GLN A 67 8.82 -5.96 4.83
N LEU A 68 8.72 -6.16 3.52
CA LEU A 68 7.44 -6.18 2.81
C LEU A 68 6.99 -7.59 2.41
N SER A 69 7.78 -8.61 2.71
CA SER A 69 7.45 -10.01 2.42
C SER A 69 6.90 -10.74 3.64
N PRO A 70 5.76 -11.45 3.51
CA PRO A 70 5.07 -12.09 4.64
C PRO A 70 5.87 -13.20 5.34
N TRP A 71 6.71 -13.93 4.58
CA TRP A 71 7.58 -15.02 5.03
C TRP A 71 8.75 -15.20 4.07
N PRO A 72 9.81 -15.95 4.49
CA PRO A 72 10.93 -16.24 3.63
C PRO A 72 10.51 -16.97 2.35
N ALA A 73 11.01 -16.49 1.21
CA ALA A 73 10.75 -17.10 -0.10
C ALA A 73 11.93 -16.87 -1.06
N PRO A 74 12.13 -17.76 -2.06
CA PRO A 74 13.15 -17.52 -3.07
C PRO A 74 12.83 -16.27 -3.91
N ARG A 75 13.89 -15.62 -4.39
CA ARG A 75 13.80 -14.47 -5.32
C ARG A 75 12.90 -14.76 -6.52
N ALA A 76 12.28 -13.72 -7.03
CA ALA A 76 11.41 -13.84 -8.20
C ALA A 76 12.18 -13.86 -9.53
N PHE A 77 13.35 -13.22 -9.59
CA PHE A 77 14.14 -13.08 -10.83
C PHE A 77 15.65 -13.16 -10.56
N LYS A 78 16.41 -13.48 -11.60
CA LYS A 78 17.86 -13.58 -11.53
C LYS A 78 18.47 -12.21 -11.22
N GLY A 79 19.28 -12.15 -10.17
CA GLY A 79 19.91 -10.91 -9.71
C GLY A 79 19.14 -10.16 -8.62
N GLY A 80 17.91 -10.58 -8.27
CA GLY A 80 17.24 -10.10 -7.07
C GLY A 80 17.75 -10.77 -5.79
N ASN A 81 17.27 -10.31 -4.64
CA ASN A 81 17.51 -10.94 -3.35
C ASN A 81 16.40 -11.96 -3.04
N ASP A 82 16.67 -12.90 -2.15
CA ASP A 82 15.64 -13.73 -1.57
C ASP A 82 14.80 -12.87 -0.61
N PHE A 83 13.53 -13.19 -0.48
CA PHE A 83 12.60 -12.50 0.44
C PHE A 83 12.86 -12.97 1.86
N GLY A 84 13.02 -12.01 2.80
CA GLY A 84 13.39 -12.32 4.19
C GLY A 84 12.22 -12.72 5.08
N GLY A 85 11.01 -12.21 4.81
CA GLY A 85 9.81 -12.54 5.60
C GLY A 85 9.61 -11.68 6.84
N GLY A 86 10.14 -10.45 6.84
CA GLY A 86 10.09 -9.52 7.96
C GLY A 86 8.79 -8.72 8.12
N ALA A 87 7.75 -8.98 7.30
CA ALA A 87 6.54 -8.16 7.28
C ALA A 87 5.83 -8.04 8.64
N ALA A 88 5.85 -9.08 9.48
CA ALA A 88 5.26 -9.03 10.81
C ALA A 88 5.99 -8.01 11.71
N GLY A 89 7.32 -8.06 11.75
CA GLY A 89 8.14 -7.12 12.54
C GLY A 89 8.01 -5.70 12.03
N PHE A 90 8.01 -5.50 10.71
CA PHE A 90 7.79 -4.18 10.12
C PHE A 90 6.39 -3.63 10.40
N LEU A 91 5.36 -4.46 10.39
CA LEU A 91 4.00 -4.04 10.76
C LEU A 91 3.92 -3.59 12.22
N GLU A 92 4.61 -4.27 13.15
CA GLU A 92 4.73 -3.84 14.54
C GLU A 92 5.47 -2.50 14.65
N GLU A 93 6.57 -2.31 13.94
CA GLU A 93 7.30 -1.04 13.87
C GLU A 93 6.44 0.07 13.26
N LEU A 94 5.73 -0.22 12.17
CA LEU A 94 4.83 0.73 11.51
C LEU A 94 3.73 1.20 12.46
N THR A 95 3.03 0.28 13.11
CA THR A 95 1.89 0.62 13.97
C THR A 95 2.30 1.16 15.34
N GLY A 96 3.39 0.66 15.91
CA GLY A 96 3.86 1.05 17.24
C GLY A 96 4.87 2.21 17.28
N GLY A 97 5.50 2.53 16.15
CA GLY A 97 6.55 3.55 16.06
C GLY A 97 6.26 4.61 15.01
N ILE A 98 6.25 4.22 13.72
CA ILE A 98 6.15 5.17 12.60
C ILE A 98 4.82 5.93 12.61
N MET A 99 3.70 5.25 12.81
CA MET A 99 2.38 5.89 12.83
C MET A 99 2.24 6.92 13.97
N PRO A 100 2.60 6.62 15.23
CA PRO A 100 2.58 7.61 16.31
C PRO A 100 3.45 8.85 16.05
N GLU A 101 4.63 8.70 15.47
CA GLU A 101 5.49 9.84 15.13
C GLU A 101 4.91 10.65 13.95
N THR A 102 4.32 9.97 12.97
CA THR A 102 3.58 10.60 11.86
C THR A 102 2.39 11.43 12.38
N GLU A 103 1.63 10.92 13.33
CA GLU A 103 0.49 11.63 13.94
C GLU A 103 0.93 12.88 14.70
N LYS A 104 2.06 12.81 15.43
CA LYS A 104 2.65 14.00 16.06
C LYS A 104 3.04 15.07 15.03
N ALA A 105 3.69 14.66 13.95
CA ALA A 105 4.05 15.58 12.87
C ALA A 105 2.81 16.15 12.16
N ALA A 106 1.78 15.35 11.95
CA ALA A 106 0.49 15.78 11.39
C ALA A 106 -0.18 16.84 12.27
N ALA A 107 -0.13 16.68 13.60
CA ALA A 107 -0.66 17.68 14.54
C ALA A 107 0.09 19.02 14.42
N VAL A 108 1.40 19.02 14.20
CA VAL A 108 2.17 20.24 13.90
C VAL A 108 1.75 20.86 12.56
N MET A 109 1.32 20.04 11.60
CA MET A 109 0.76 20.52 10.32
C MET A 109 -0.71 20.95 10.43
N GLY A 110 -1.33 20.89 11.62
CA GLY A 110 -2.70 21.35 11.89
C GLY A 110 -3.80 20.33 11.57
N VAL A 111 -3.47 19.05 11.47
CA VAL A 111 -4.43 17.96 11.22
C VAL A 111 -4.27 16.83 12.22
N THR A 112 -5.34 16.05 12.42
CA THR A 112 -5.38 14.85 13.26
C THR A 112 -5.94 13.67 12.49
N PRO A 113 -5.63 12.42 12.85
CA PRO A 113 -6.15 11.26 12.15
C PRO A 113 -7.67 11.12 12.32
N GLU A 114 -8.40 10.94 11.22
CA GLU A 114 -9.78 10.47 11.20
C GLU A 114 -9.83 8.94 11.23
N TYR A 115 -9.02 8.33 10.38
CA TYR A 115 -8.69 6.90 10.33
C TYR A 115 -7.39 6.71 9.55
N SER A 116 -6.78 5.53 9.68
CA SER A 116 -5.62 5.15 8.91
C SER A 116 -5.98 4.21 7.76
N ALA A 117 -5.29 4.37 6.64
CA ALA A 117 -5.38 3.53 5.46
C ALA A 117 -3.97 3.18 4.97
N ILE A 118 -3.84 2.07 4.24
CA ILE A 118 -2.56 1.63 3.69
C ILE A 118 -2.67 1.39 2.19
N ALA A 119 -1.67 1.84 1.45
CA ALA A 119 -1.58 1.62 0.01
C ALA A 119 -0.19 1.13 -0.38
N GLY A 120 -0.07 0.51 -1.54
CA GLY A 120 1.25 0.16 -2.04
C GLY A 120 1.24 -0.33 -3.48
N TYR A 121 2.42 -0.26 -4.09
CA TYR A 121 2.70 -0.78 -5.42
C TYR A 121 3.60 -2.01 -5.31
N SER A 122 3.42 -2.99 -6.21
CA SER A 122 4.29 -4.17 -6.29
C SER A 122 4.36 -4.93 -4.95
N LEU A 123 5.55 -5.10 -4.37
CA LEU A 123 5.73 -5.77 -3.08
C LEU A 123 5.07 -4.98 -1.93
N ALA A 124 5.06 -3.65 -1.99
CA ALA A 124 4.30 -2.84 -1.03
C ALA A 124 2.77 -3.03 -1.19
N GLY A 125 2.29 -3.35 -2.40
CA GLY A 125 0.90 -3.74 -2.64
C GLY A 125 0.54 -5.09 -2.02
N LEU A 126 1.47 -6.06 -2.01
CA LEU A 126 1.34 -7.30 -1.26
C LEU A 126 1.30 -7.03 0.25
N PHE A 127 2.22 -6.19 0.74
CA PHE A 127 2.26 -5.80 2.15
C PHE A 127 0.98 -5.07 2.59
N ALA A 128 0.39 -4.23 1.74
CA ALA A 128 -0.88 -3.57 2.07
C ALA A 128 -2.01 -4.57 2.31
N VAL A 129 -2.10 -5.65 1.51
CA VAL A 129 -3.06 -6.74 1.76
C VAL A 129 -2.72 -7.47 3.06
N TYR A 130 -1.43 -7.81 3.28
CA TYR A 130 -0.98 -8.45 4.52
C TYR A 130 -1.32 -7.62 5.75
N ALA A 131 -1.06 -6.32 5.73
CA ALA A 131 -1.24 -5.42 6.86
C ALA A 131 -2.71 -5.31 7.31
N VAL A 132 -3.67 -5.21 6.37
CA VAL A 132 -5.10 -5.17 6.72
C VAL A 132 -5.64 -6.50 7.21
N LEU A 133 -4.98 -7.62 6.90
CA LEU A 133 -5.35 -8.94 7.42
C LEU A 133 -4.71 -9.23 8.78
N ALA A 134 -3.53 -8.65 9.06
CA ALA A 134 -2.77 -8.91 10.27
C ALA A 134 -3.00 -7.87 11.39
N SER A 135 -3.67 -6.75 11.10
CA SER A 135 -3.88 -5.66 12.07
C SER A 135 -5.16 -4.88 11.78
N ASP A 136 -5.87 -4.49 12.82
CA ASP A 136 -7.04 -3.60 12.77
C ASP A 136 -6.66 -2.10 12.65
N ALA A 137 -5.36 -1.79 12.50
CA ALA A 137 -4.88 -0.41 12.40
C ALA A 137 -5.35 0.30 11.12
N PHE A 138 -5.66 -0.45 10.06
CA PHE A 138 -5.99 0.10 8.75
C PHE A 138 -7.44 -0.18 8.38
N ARG A 139 -8.22 0.87 8.30
CA ARG A 139 -9.65 0.80 7.96
C ARG A 139 -9.90 0.57 6.47
N ARG A 140 -8.98 1.01 5.61
CA ARG A 140 -9.08 0.91 4.15
C ARG A 140 -7.72 0.59 3.53
N GLY A 141 -7.72 0.02 2.33
CA GLY A 141 -6.46 -0.31 1.67
C GLY A 141 -6.49 -0.28 0.15
N ALA A 142 -5.29 -0.26 -0.45
CA ALA A 142 -5.11 -0.33 -1.89
C ALA A 142 -3.84 -1.11 -2.27
N SER A 143 -3.99 -2.05 -3.20
CA SER A 143 -2.90 -2.83 -3.80
C SER A 143 -2.86 -2.55 -5.30
N ALA A 144 -2.00 -1.65 -5.72
CA ALA A 144 -1.78 -1.34 -7.13
C ALA A 144 -0.65 -2.23 -7.68
N SER A 145 -0.94 -3.00 -8.71
CA SER A 145 0.02 -3.96 -9.31
C SER A 145 0.73 -4.84 -8.28
N GLY A 146 0.00 -5.22 -7.20
CA GLY A 146 0.56 -5.93 -6.06
C GLY A 146 1.14 -7.29 -6.43
N SER A 147 2.23 -7.69 -5.77
CA SER A 147 2.94 -8.95 -5.99
C SER A 147 2.16 -10.16 -5.46
N LEU A 148 0.86 -10.27 -5.78
CA LEU A 148 -0.04 -11.32 -5.29
C LEU A 148 0.30 -12.73 -5.82
N TRP A 149 1.25 -12.80 -6.78
CA TRP A 149 1.90 -14.04 -7.21
C TRP A 149 2.80 -14.65 -6.12
N PHE A 150 3.02 -13.98 -4.98
CA PHE A 150 3.88 -14.47 -3.89
C PHE A 150 3.39 -15.82 -3.38
N ASP A 151 4.32 -16.78 -3.26
CA ASP A 151 4.00 -18.18 -3.00
C ASP A 151 3.25 -18.36 -1.67
N GLY A 152 2.10 -19.04 -1.71
CA GLY A 152 1.30 -19.34 -0.53
C GLY A 152 0.43 -18.19 -0.01
N PHE A 153 0.51 -16.97 -0.59
CA PHE A 153 -0.20 -15.82 -0.05
C PHE A 153 -1.72 -15.95 -0.15
N THR A 154 -2.24 -16.40 -1.28
CA THR A 154 -3.69 -16.67 -1.42
C THR A 154 -4.18 -17.80 -0.49
N ASP A 155 -3.34 -18.81 -0.23
CA ASP A 155 -3.67 -19.89 0.71
C ASP A 155 -3.66 -19.41 2.18
N HIS A 156 -2.83 -18.39 2.47
CA HIS A 156 -2.86 -17.69 3.75
C HIS A 156 -4.16 -16.90 3.91
N MET A 157 -4.58 -16.17 2.88
CA MET A 157 -5.85 -15.44 2.89
C MET A 157 -7.07 -16.36 3.10
N GLU A 158 -7.08 -17.56 2.49
CA GLU A 158 -8.18 -18.53 2.66
C GLU A 158 -8.42 -18.96 4.12
N LYS A 159 -7.38 -18.93 4.94
CA LYS A 159 -7.44 -19.33 6.37
C LYS A 159 -7.75 -18.15 7.30
N TRP A 160 -7.84 -16.95 6.73
CA TRP A 160 -8.07 -15.76 7.54
C TRP A 160 -9.52 -15.65 8.03
N SER A 161 -9.71 -15.14 9.24
CA SER A 161 -11.01 -15.03 9.91
C SER A 161 -11.15 -13.79 10.80
N GLY A 162 -10.48 -12.70 10.44
CA GLY A 162 -10.52 -11.44 11.19
C GLY A 162 -11.64 -10.49 10.76
N THR A 163 -11.51 -9.22 11.11
CA THR A 163 -12.40 -8.14 10.68
C THR A 163 -11.88 -7.55 9.37
N ALA A 164 -12.69 -7.57 8.31
CA ALA A 164 -12.33 -7.02 7.02
C ALA A 164 -12.18 -5.50 7.08
N PRO A 165 -11.30 -4.90 6.26
CA PRO A 165 -11.30 -3.46 6.04
C PRO A 165 -12.64 -3.03 5.41
N GLU A 166 -13.00 -1.76 5.53
CA GLU A 166 -14.23 -1.25 4.90
C GLU A 166 -14.15 -1.29 3.38
N LYS A 167 -13.02 -0.84 2.84
CA LYS A 167 -12.75 -0.77 1.40
C LYS A 167 -11.39 -1.30 1.06
N PHE A 168 -11.27 -2.03 -0.05
CA PHE A 168 -9.99 -2.45 -0.58
C PHE A 168 -9.95 -2.42 -2.12
N TYR A 169 -9.02 -1.63 -2.66
CA TYR A 169 -8.79 -1.49 -4.09
C TYR A 169 -7.73 -2.47 -4.59
N PHE A 170 -7.98 -3.09 -5.73
CA PHE A 170 -6.98 -3.89 -6.46
C PHE A 170 -6.84 -3.39 -7.89
N SER A 171 -5.63 -3.36 -8.41
CA SER A 171 -5.41 -3.13 -9.84
C SER A 171 -4.21 -3.87 -10.39
N LEU A 172 -4.21 -4.08 -11.72
CA LEU A 172 -3.07 -4.61 -12.48
C LEU A 172 -2.96 -3.95 -13.84
N GLY A 173 -1.76 -3.94 -14.41
CA GLY A 173 -1.56 -3.71 -15.83
C GLY A 173 -2.01 -4.95 -16.64
N ASN A 174 -2.73 -4.74 -17.73
CA ASN A 174 -3.29 -5.80 -18.57
C ASN A 174 -2.23 -6.69 -19.26
N LYS A 175 -0.95 -6.29 -19.22
CA LYS A 175 0.18 -7.04 -19.79
C LYS A 175 1.10 -7.68 -18.73
N GLU A 176 0.83 -7.51 -17.42
CA GLU A 176 1.72 -8.01 -16.35
C GLU A 176 1.82 -9.54 -16.32
N LYS A 177 0.75 -10.25 -16.65
CA LYS A 177 0.75 -11.70 -16.80
C LYS A 177 1.61 -12.22 -17.96
N ASN A 178 1.95 -11.35 -18.92
CA ASN A 178 2.70 -11.72 -20.12
C ASN A 178 4.21 -11.76 -19.84
N THR A 179 4.65 -12.63 -18.96
CA THR A 179 6.04 -12.82 -18.55
C THR A 179 6.46 -14.28 -18.71
N LYS A 180 7.78 -14.50 -18.91
CA LYS A 180 8.37 -15.85 -18.94
C LYS A 180 8.53 -16.47 -17.55
N ASN A 181 8.45 -15.65 -16.50
CA ASN A 181 8.51 -16.12 -15.11
C ASN A 181 7.16 -16.73 -14.72
N GLN A 182 7.13 -18.05 -14.53
CA GLN A 182 5.88 -18.79 -14.25
C GLN A 182 5.20 -18.39 -12.94
N ARG A 183 5.95 -17.94 -11.92
CA ARG A 183 5.40 -17.42 -10.68
C ARG A 183 4.67 -16.09 -10.94
N MET A 184 5.35 -15.14 -11.57
CA MET A 184 4.80 -13.81 -11.86
C MET A 184 3.65 -13.87 -12.88
N ALA A 185 3.64 -14.85 -13.80
CA ALA A 185 2.55 -15.02 -14.76
C ALA A 185 1.18 -15.30 -14.10
N THR A 186 1.16 -15.76 -12.85
CA THR A 186 -0.06 -16.01 -12.06
C THR A 186 -0.67 -14.75 -11.47
N VAL A 187 -0.04 -13.57 -11.63
CA VAL A 187 -0.41 -12.34 -10.92
C VAL A 187 -1.88 -11.95 -11.11
N GLU A 188 -2.42 -12.06 -12.33
CA GLU A 188 -3.82 -11.69 -12.60
C GLU A 188 -4.79 -12.65 -11.89
N GLU A 189 -4.58 -13.96 -12.04
CA GLU A 189 -5.38 -14.99 -11.37
C GLU A 189 -5.38 -14.81 -9.86
N ARG A 190 -4.19 -14.62 -9.27
CA ARG A 190 -4.01 -14.46 -7.83
C ARG A 190 -4.61 -13.15 -7.31
N THR A 191 -4.51 -12.06 -8.07
CA THR A 191 -5.13 -10.78 -7.69
C THR A 191 -6.65 -10.85 -7.71
N LEU A 192 -7.24 -11.45 -8.75
CA LEU A 192 -8.69 -11.65 -8.83
C LEU A 192 -9.21 -12.58 -7.72
N LYS A 193 -8.43 -13.62 -7.38
CA LYS A 193 -8.74 -14.51 -6.25
C LYS A 193 -8.69 -13.73 -4.93
N ALA A 194 -7.66 -12.91 -4.69
CA ALA A 194 -7.52 -12.09 -3.50
C ALA A 194 -8.66 -11.05 -3.37
N GLU A 195 -9.03 -10.39 -4.46
CA GLU A 195 -10.18 -9.47 -4.49
C GLU A 195 -11.49 -10.18 -4.12
N THR A 196 -11.73 -11.33 -4.71
CA THR A 196 -12.93 -12.14 -4.42
C THR A 196 -13.00 -12.57 -2.96
N MET A 197 -11.87 -12.98 -2.38
CA MET A 197 -11.79 -13.32 -0.95
C MET A 197 -12.02 -12.10 -0.07
N MET A 198 -11.37 -10.96 -0.37
CA MET A 198 -11.52 -9.71 0.40
C MET A 198 -12.98 -9.25 0.42
N ARG A 199 -13.68 -9.34 -0.72
CA ARG A 199 -15.12 -9.08 -0.82
C ARG A 199 -15.94 -10.10 -0.02
N GLY A 200 -15.56 -11.37 -0.06
CA GLY A 200 -16.18 -12.44 0.72
C GLY A 200 -16.02 -12.25 2.22
N PHE A 201 -14.98 -11.58 2.68
CA PHE A 201 -14.78 -11.21 4.08
C PHE A 201 -15.66 -10.02 4.52
N GLY A 202 -16.27 -9.30 3.56
CA GLY A 202 -17.19 -8.19 3.84
C GLY A 202 -16.69 -6.80 3.44
N ALA A 203 -15.51 -6.69 2.83
CA ALA A 203 -15.02 -5.41 2.32
C ALA A 203 -15.76 -4.97 1.05
N GLU A 204 -15.96 -3.67 0.86
CA GLU A 204 -16.26 -3.11 -0.46
C GLU A 204 -14.97 -3.18 -1.31
N THR A 205 -15.03 -3.84 -2.47
CA THR A 205 -13.85 -4.04 -3.31
C THR A 205 -14.08 -3.63 -4.75
N VAL A 206 -12.99 -3.30 -5.44
CA VAL A 206 -12.94 -3.12 -6.88
C VAL A 206 -11.65 -3.73 -7.42
N PHE A 207 -11.73 -4.31 -8.61
CA PHE A 207 -10.57 -4.65 -9.43
C PHE A 207 -10.56 -3.78 -10.67
N GLU A 208 -9.42 -3.10 -10.92
CA GLU A 208 -9.23 -2.27 -12.08
C GLU A 208 -8.10 -2.77 -12.97
N SER A 209 -8.38 -2.96 -14.26
CA SER A 209 -7.37 -3.28 -15.26
C SER A 209 -6.85 -1.98 -15.90
N ASN A 210 -5.54 -1.74 -15.78
CA ASN A 210 -4.86 -0.59 -16.37
C ASN A 210 -4.13 -1.01 -17.65
N GLU A 211 -3.91 -0.05 -18.59
CA GLU A 211 -3.09 -0.28 -19.75
C GLU A 211 -1.62 -0.47 -19.40
N GLY A 212 -0.94 -1.43 -20.04
CA GLY A 212 0.51 -1.60 -19.96
C GLY A 212 0.98 -2.72 -19.02
N GLY A 213 2.28 -2.74 -18.77
CA GLY A 213 2.97 -3.70 -17.91
C GLY A 213 3.17 -3.19 -16.49
N HIS A 214 4.01 -3.91 -15.74
CA HIS A 214 4.28 -3.62 -14.33
C HIS A 214 4.91 -2.24 -14.06
N PHE A 215 5.69 -1.71 -14.99
CA PHE A 215 6.38 -0.44 -14.84
C PHE A 215 5.69 0.73 -15.55
N SER A 216 4.40 0.57 -15.87
CA SER A 216 3.63 1.62 -16.54
C SER A 216 2.86 2.46 -15.53
N GLU A 217 3.24 3.72 -15.34
CA GLU A 217 2.58 4.72 -14.51
C GLU A 217 2.34 4.29 -13.05
N PRO A 218 3.36 3.76 -12.30
CA PRO A 218 3.15 3.23 -10.95
C PRO A 218 2.60 4.28 -9.98
N GLU A 219 3.08 5.53 -10.02
CA GLU A 219 2.67 6.64 -9.16
C GLU A 219 1.19 6.99 -9.40
N ARG A 220 0.80 7.10 -10.65
CA ARG A 220 -0.58 7.39 -11.05
C ARG A 220 -1.55 6.28 -10.65
N ARG A 221 -1.15 5.00 -10.82
CA ARG A 221 -1.97 3.85 -10.42
C ARG A 221 -2.13 3.78 -8.91
N THR A 222 -1.07 4.05 -8.15
CA THR A 222 -1.10 4.13 -6.70
C THR A 222 -2.04 5.24 -6.25
N ALA A 223 -1.88 6.46 -6.77
CA ALA A 223 -2.76 7.59 -6.48
C ALA A 223 -4.23 7.32 -6.82
N LYS A 224 -4.50 6.60 -7.92
CA LYS A 224 -5.85 6.20 -8.32
C LYS A 224 -6.50 5.25 -7.31
N GLY A 225 -5.75 4.24 -6.84
CA GLY A 225 -6.21 3.33 -5.78
C GLY A 225 -6.48 4.06 -4.47
N ILE A 226 -5.59 4.97 -4.06
CA ILE A 226 -5.78 5.80 -2.88
C ILE A 226 -7.06 6.65 -3.01
N ARG A 227 -7.27 7.32 -4.14
CA ARG A 227 -8.49 8.11 -4.36
C ARG A 227 -9.76 7.28 -4.25
N TRP A 228 -9.77 6.07 -4.83
CA TRP A 228 -10.93 5.19 -4.76
C TRP A 228 -11.24 4.75 -3.33
N MET A 229 -10.23 4.32 -2.57
CA MET A 229 -10.46 3.87 -1.20
C MET A 229 -10.88 4.99 -0.24
N LEU A 230 -10.55 6.25 -0.55
CA LEU A 230 -10.95 7.41 0.27
C LEU A 230 -12.38 7.91 -0.04
N GLY A 231 -12.91 7.65 -1.22
CA GLY A 231 -14.29 7.98 -1.62
C GLY A 231 -15.25 6.93 -1.18
#